data_4ced9f3171710ce88edc76b624fe2754
#
_entry.id   4ced9f3171710ce88edc76b624fe2754
#
_cell.length_a   1.000
_cell.length_b   1.000
_cell.length_c   1.000
_cell.angle_alpha   90.00
_cell.angle_beta   90.00
_cell.angle_gamma   90.00
#
_symmetry.space_group_name_H-M   'P 1'
#
loop_
_entity.id
_entity.type
_entity.pdbx_description
1 polymer ?
#
loop_
_entity_poly.entity_id
_entity_poly.type
_entity_poly.pdbx_seq_one_letter_code
_entity_poly.pdbx_strand_id
1 'polypeptide(L)' 'MVRVIGFKGWDQSLGKMMPSRLKATAGALDRNRSAQPIAGSEEDVPSAAIDGNGFYNPDA' A
#
# COMPACT_ATOMS: atom_id res chain seq x y z
N MET A 1 8.58 -12.99 -7.00
CA MET A 1 8.43 -11.56 -6.68
C MET A 1 6.97 -11.16 -6.76
N VAL A 2 6.55 -10.30 -5.88
CA VAL A 2 5.17 -9.80 -5.83
C VAL A 2 5.21 -8.30 -6.08
N ARG A 3 4.30 -7.79 -6.92
CA ARG A 3 4.23 -6.36 -7.17
C ARG A 3 3.37 -5.68 -6.11
N VAL A 4 3.92 -4.61 -5.54
CA VAL A 4 3.23 -3.74 -4.60
C VAL A 4 3.23 -2.31 -5.14
N ILE A 5 2.30 -1.49 -4.66
CA ILE A 5 2.17 -0.11 -5.11
C ILE A 5 1.90 0.78 -3.89
N GLY A 6 2.47 1.97 -3.91
CA GLY A 6 2.15 2.99 -2.91
C GLY A 6 0.71 3.47 -3.06
N PHE A 7 0.13 3.92 -1.98
CA PHE A 7 -1.26 4.37 -1.99
C PHE A 7 -1.47 5.49 -0.98
N LYS A 8 -2.57 6.21 -1.15
CA LYS A 8 -3.05 7.21 -0.20
C LYS A 8 -4.23 6.65 0.56
N GLY A 9 -4.23 6.89 1.88
CA GLY A 9 -5.35 6.53 2.73
C GLY A 9 -5.92 7.77 3.42
N TRP A 10 -7.14 7.65 3.93
CA TRP A 10 -7.79 8.75 4.63
C TRP A 10 -7.15 8.93 6.02
N ASP A 11 -6.76 10.15 6.33
CA ASP A 11 -6.24 10.52 7.65
C ASP A 11 -7.29 11.33 8.39
N GLN A 12 -7.88 10.74 9.42
CA GLN A 12 -8.93 11.39 10.21
C GLN A 12 -8.42 12.60 10.98
N SER A 13 -7.16 12.56 11.41
CA SER A 13 -6.56 13.67 12.17
C SER A 13 -6.42 14.93 11.31
N LEU A 14 -6.11 14.72 10.01
CA LEU A 14 -5.90 15.83 9.08
C LEU A 14 -7.13 16.11 8.22
N GLY A 15 -8.11 15.19 8.19
CA GLY A 15 -9.29 15.34 7.37
C GLY A 15 -9.03 15.30 5.88
N LYS A 16 -8.00 14.56 5.44
CA LYS A 16 -7.64 14.48 4.03
C LYS A 16 -6.92 13.19 3.70
N MET A 17 -6.76 12.91 2.41
CA MET A 17 -5.99 11.78 1.92
C MET A 17 -4.51 12.05 2.08
N MET A 18 -3.79 11.08 2.64
CA MET A 18 -2.34 11.18 2.88
C MET A 18 -1.63 9.94 2.34
N PRO A 19 -0.40 10.10 1.80
CA PRO A 19 0.39 8.94 1.38
C PRO A 19 0.66 8.00 2.56
N SER A 20 0.48 6.70 2.35
CA SER A 20 0.83 5.68 3.32
C SER A 20 2.33 5.39 3.27
N ARG A 21 2.92 5.02 4.41
CA ARG A 21 4.29 4.52 4.44
C ARG A 21 4.40 3.12 3.86
N LEU A 22 3.30 2.38 3.84
CA LEU A 22 3.26 1.02 3.32
C LEU A 22 2.93 1.04 1.84
N LYS A 23 3.35 -0.03 1.15
CA LYS A 23 2.87 -0.35 -0.19
C LYS A 23 1.96 -1.56 -0.09
N ALA A 24 1.05 -1.71 -1.01
CA ALA A 24 0.03 -2.75 -0.95
C ALA A 24 0.01 -3.58 -2.23
N THR A 25 -0.34 -4.86 -2.09
CA THR A 25 -0.67 -5.71 -3.24
C THR A 25 -2.01 -5.28 -3.82
N ALA A 26 -2.30 -5.69 -5.06
CA ALA A 26 -3.59 -5.42 -5.69
C ALA A 26 -4.75 -5.99 -4.87
N GLY A 27 -4.57 -7.18 -4.28
CA GLY A 27 -5.61 -7.79 -3.45
C GLY A 27 -5.90 -6.99 -2.18
N ALA A 28 -4.86 -6.39 -1.57
CA ALA A 28 -5.05 -5.55 -0.39
C ALA A 28 -5.79 -4.26 -0.75
N LEU A 29 -5.48 -3.66 -1.91
CA LEU A 29 -6.18 -2.47 -2.38
C LEU A 29 -7.63 -2.76 -2.72
N ASP A 30 -7.93 -3.92 -3.29
CA ASP A 30 -9.32 -4.31 -3.59
C ASP A 30 -10.16 -4.41 -2.33
N ARG A 31 -9.57 -4.82 -1.22
CA ARG A 31 -10.27 -4.92 0.06
C ARG A 31 -10.42 -3.58 0.77
N ASN A 32 -9.63 -2.58 0.36
CA ASN A 32 -9.64 -1.26 0.98
C ASN A 32 -10.04 -0.21 -0.07
N ARG A 33 -11.34 -0.03 -0.23
CA ARG A 33 -11.89 0.82 -1.30
C ARG A 33 -11.58 2.30 -1.13
N SER A 34 -11.26 2.74 0.09
CA SER A 34 -10.91 4.14 0.32
C SER A 34 -9.47 4.46 -0.07
N ALA A 35 -8.63 3.44 -0.28
CA ALA A 35 -7.24 3.64 -0.68
C ALA A 35 -7.17 4.00 -2.15
N GLN A 36 -6.29 4.96 -2.49
CA GLN A 36 -6.06 5.38 -3.87
C GLN A 36 -4.62 5.03 -4.26
N PRO A 37 -4.41 4.20 -5.29
CA PRO A 37 -3.06 3.86 -5.73
C PRO A 37 -2.35 5.06 -6.31
N ILE A 38 -1.02 5.11 -6.12
CA ILE A 38 -0.17 6.17 -6.65
C ILE A 38 0.57 5.62 -7.86
N ALA A 39 0.26 6.15 -9.04
CA ALA A 39 0.91 5.73 -10.28
C ALA A 39 2.41 6.02 -10.21
N GLY A 40 3.22 5.08 -10.71
CA GLY A 40 4.68 5.22 -10.73
C GLY A 40 5.36 4.75 -9.45
N SER A 41 4.62 4.29 -8.45
CA SER A 41 5.17 3.81 -7.19
C SER A 41 5.26 2.29 -7.11
N GLU A 42 5.03 1.58 -8.20
CA GLU A 42 5.08 0.12 -8.24
C GLU A 42 6.49 -0.38 -7.95
N GLU A 43 6.57 -1.49 -7.22
CA GLU A 43 7.83 -2.13 -6.87
C GLU A 43 7.62 -3.63 -6.78
N ASP A 44 8.61 -4.40 -7.26
CA ASP A 44 8.60 -5.86 -7.11
C ASP A 44 9.41 -6.22 -5.88
N VAL A 45 8.81 -6.96 -4.96
CA VAL A 45 9.43 -7.34 -3.69
C VAL A 45 9.28 -8.85 -3.46
N PRO A 46 10.15 -9.47 -2.64
CA PRO A 46 9.98 -10.88 -2.29
C PRO A 46 8.65 -11.09 -1.56
N SER A 47 7.98 -12.20 -1.84
CA SER A 47 6.71 -12.51 -1.19
C SER A 47 6.85 -12.61 0.34
N ALA A 48 8.02 -13.02 0.83
CA ALA A 48 8.28 -13.11 2.27
C ALA A 48 8.29 -11.74 2.96
N ALA A 49 8.45 -10.64 2.22
CA ALA A 49 8.43 -9.28 2.77
C ALA A 49 7.01 -8.73 2.93
N ILE A 50 6.00 -9.46 2.46
CA ILE A 50 4.60 -9.04 2.52
C ILE A 50 3.94 -9.67 3.74
N ASP A 51 3.23 -8.87 4.54
CA ASP A 51 2.55 -9.40 5.72
C ASP A 51 1.26 -10.16 5.34
N GLY A 52 0.59 -10.72 6.34
CA GLY A 52 -0.63 -11.50 6.11
C GLY A 52 -1.80 -10.70 5.58
N ASN A 53 -1.73 -9.38 5.60
CA ASN A 53 -2.77 -8.48 5.09
C ASN A 53 -2.47 -7.95 3.69
N GLY A 54 -1.34 -8.31 3.12
CA GLY A 54 -0.96 -7.89 1.78
C GLY A 54 -0.22 -6.56 1.72
N PHE A 55 0.39 -6.13 2.81
CA PHE A 55 1.15 -4.88 2.87
C PHE A 55 2.65 -5.15 2.95
N TYR A 56 3.40 -4.25 2.35
CA TYR A 56 4.86 -4.23 2.38
C TYR A 56 5.33 -2.96 3.08
N ASN A 57 6.19 -3.11 4.08
CA ASN A 57 6.79 -1.98 4.81
C ASN A 57 8.22 -1.78 4.31
N PRO A 58 8.51 -0.73 3.51
CA PRO A 58 9.86 -0.50 3.00
C PRO A 58 10.87 -0.10 4.07
N ASP A 59 10.37 0.31 5.25
CA ASP A 59 11.24 0.74 6.35
C ASP A 59 11.53 -0.38 7.34
N ALA A 60 10.99 -1.57 7.11
CA ALA A 60 11.20 -2.72 8.01
C ALA A 60 12.57 -3.38 7.78
#